data_0e0dee91fd3d874c659c99e1e358c617
#
_entry.id   0e0dee91fd3d874c659c99e1e358c617
#
_cell.length_a   1.000
_cell.length_b   1.000
_cell.length_c   1.000
_cell.angle_alpha   90.00
_cell.angle_beta   90.00
_cell.angle_gamma   90.00
#
_symmetry.space_group_name_H-M   'P 1'
#
loop_
_entity.id
_entity.type
_entity.pdbx_description
1 polymer ?
#
loop_
_entity_poly.entity_id
_entity_poly.type
_entity_poly.pdbx_seq_one_letter_code
_entity_poly.pdbx_strand_id
1 'polypeptide(L)'
;MRGDIAFMVDYKTSKNAKYADTKQLDLLATAVFTHYPDINRINSALLFVVSNEFVRRTHVRNESRTYIEPFEYDVTRIEEALQNGVWNAVAGPLCGWCPVKTCVNYKEKRK
;
A
#
# COMPACT_ATOMS: atom_id res chain seq x y z
N MET A 1 17.60 12.77 7.22
CA MET A 1 17.99 11.71 8.17
C MET A 1 18.80 12.33 9.32
N ARG A 2 18.63 11.82 10.51
CA ARG A 2 19.39 12.27 11.68
C ARG A 2 19.88 11.04 12.46
N GLY A 3 21.20 10.83 12.49
CA GLY A 3 21.79 9.65 13.12
C GLY A 3 21.25 8.35 12.50
N ASP A 4 20.58 7.53 13.31
CA ASP A 4 19.96 6.27 12.87
C ASP A 4 18.45 6.39 12.59
N ILE A 5 17.91 7.61 12.55
CA ILE A 5 16.49 7.89 12.32
C ILE A 5 16.30 8.53 10.94
N ALA A 6 15.40 7.98 10.14
CA ALA A 6 14.96 8.57 8.88
C ALA A 6 13.55 9.14 9.03
N PHE A 7 13.26 10.16 8.26
CA PHE A 7 11.94 10.76 8.14
C PHE A 7 11.46 10.58 6.70
N MET A 8 10.25 10.07 6.56
CA MET A 8 9.70 9.74 5.25
C MET A 8 8.29 10.29 5.14
N VAL A 9 8.02 11.05 4.08
CA VAL A 9 6.71 11.66 3.85
C VAL A 9 6.24 11.32 2.44
N ASP A 10 5.01 10.85 2.33
CA ASP A 10 4.34 10.63 1.05
C ASP A 10 3.18 11.62 0.93
N TYR A 11 3.19 12.42 -0.13
CA TYR A 11 2.17 13.44 -0.38
C TYR A 11 0.97 12.84 -1.11
N LYS A 12 -0.23 13.09 -0.59
CA LYS A 12 -1.49 12.65 -1.17
C LYS A 12 -2.34 13.85 -1.58
N THR A 13 -2.95 13.76 -2.75
CA THR A 13 -3.81 14.82 -3.32
C THR A 13 -5.30 14.57 -3.08
N SER A 14 -5.67 13.45 -2.48
CA SER A 14 -7.05 13.16 -2.08
C SER A 14 -7.59 14.23 -1.13
N LYS A 15 -8.90 14.45 -1.14
CA LYS A 15 -9.54 15.51 -0.36
C LYS A 15 -9.34 15.37 1.15
N ASN A 16 -9.26 14.12 1.64
CA ASN A 16 -9.07 13.83 3.07
C ASN A 16 -8.46 12.44 3.28
N ALA A 17 -8.18 12.11 4.54
CA ALA A 17 -7.53 10.87 4.95
C ALA A 17 -8.52 9.71 5.20
N LYS A 18 -9.78 9.84 4.81
CA LYS A 18 -10.83 8.84 5.12
C LYS A 18 -10.49 7.41 4.68
N TYR A 19 -9.85 7.27 3.52
CA TYR A 19 -9.46 5.98 2.96
C TYR A 19 -7.94 5.78 2.95
N ALA A 20 -7.24 6.39 3.91
CA ALA A 20 -5.79 6.27 4.01
C ALA A 20 -5.38 4.80 4.20
N ASP A 21 -4.41 4.36 3.41
CA ASP A 21 -3.81 3.03 3.54
C ASP A 21 -2.33 3.18 3.88
N THR A 22 -1.97 2.80 5.09
CA THR A 22 -0.60 2.89 5.59
C THR A 22 0.31 1.74 5.15
N LYS A 23 -0.21 0.71 4.48
CA LYS A 23 0.61 -0.38 3.93
C LYS A 23 1.69 0.11 2.99
N GLN A 24 1.41 1.16 2.23
CA GLN A 24 2.39 1.79 1.36
C GLN A 24 3.61 2.27 2.14
N LEU A 25 3.40 2.82 3.34
CA LEU A 25 4.49 3.24 4.22
C LEU A 25 5.33 2.05 4.70
N ASP A 26 4.71 0.91 4.96
CA ASP A 26 5.41 -0.31 5.35
C ASP A 26 6.37 -0.79 4.24
N LEU A 27 5.92 -0.78 3.00
CA LEU A 27 6.74 -1.14 1.85
C LEU A 27 7.89 -0.16 1.65
N LEU A 28 7.62 1.13 1.71
CA LEU A 28 8.64 2.17 1.57
C LEU A 28 9.66 2.10 2.72
N ALA A 29 9.22 1.83 3.94
CA ALA A 29 10.10 1.64 5.08
C ALA A 29 11.07 0.47 4.86
N THR A 30 10.58 -0.65 4.33
CA THR A 30 11.41 -1.81 3.99
C THR A 30 12.48 -1.42 2.97
N ALA A 31 12.13 -0.64 1.95
CA ALA A 31 13.08 -0.16 0.95
C ALA A 31 14.17 0.72 1.59
N VAL A 32 13.78 1.64 2.48
CA VAL A 32 14.74 2.50 3.19
C VAL A 32 15.68 1.67 4.07
N PHE A 33 15.18 0.70 4.82
CA PHE A 33 16.02 -0.17 5.64
C PHE A 33 17.00 -0.99 4.79
N THR A 34 16.60 -1.39 3.59
CA THR A 34 17.46 -2.14 2.66
C THR A 34 18.59 -1.29 2.11
N HIS A 35 18.30 -0.04 1.73
CA HIS A 35 19.26 0.85 1.10
C HIS A 35 20.16 1.61 2.10
N TYR A 36 19.71 1.76 3.35
CA TYR A 36 20.42 2.50 4.39
C TYR A 36 20.61 1.63 5.63
N PRO A 37 21.68 0.81 5.66
CA PRO A 37 21.90 -0.16 6.76
C PRO A 37 22.02 0.46 8.15
N ASP A 38 22.42 1.73 8.23
CA ASP A 38 22.61 2.43 9.50
C ASP A 38 21.30 2.98 10.10
N ILE A 39 20.23 2.97 9.35
CA ILE A 39 18.93 3.44 9.83
C ILE A 39 18.22 2.32 10.60
N ASN A 40 17.83 2.61 11.84
CA ASN A 40 17.13 1.66 12.72
C ASN A 40 15.68 2.03 12.98
N ARG A 41 15.31 3.31 12.76
CA ARG A 41 13.95 3.79 12.95
C ARG A 41 13.56 4.72 11.81
N ILE A 42 12.31 4.61 11.39
CA ILE A 42 11.72 5.51 10.39
C ILE A 42 10.45 6.12 10.97
N ASN A 43 10.39 7.44 11.00
CA ASN A 43 9.16 8.18 11.29
C ASN A 43 8.56 8.58 9.95
N SER A 44 7.39 8.06 9.65
CA SER A 44 6.75 8.25 8.34
C SER A 44 5.37 8.88 8.46
N ALA A 45 4.92 9.49 7.38
CA ALA A 45 3.59 10.08 7.31
C ALA A 45 3.06 10.08 5.88
N LEU A 46 1.74 9.91 5.77
CA LEU A 46 0.98 10.35 4.60
C LEU A 46 0.53 11.78 4.88
N LEU A 47 0.88 12.72 4.02
CA LEU A 47 0.43 14.10 4.12
C LEU A 47 -0.63 14.36 3.05
N PHE A 48 -1.87 14.59 3.48
CA PHE A 48 -2.97 14.98 2.62
C PHE A 48 -2.96 16.50 2.48
N VAL A 49 -2.39 16.98 1.38
CA VAL A 49 -2.09 18.38 1.19
C VAL A 49 -3.34 19.27 1.08
N VAL A 50 -4.47 18.72 0.60
CA VAL A 50 -5.73 19.46 0.45
C VAL A 50 -6.37 19.74 1.82
N SER A 51 -6.40 18.75 2.71
CA SER A 51 -7.03 18.85 4.03
C SER A 51 -6.04 19.16 5.16
N ASN A 52 -4.74 19.19 4.85
CA ASN A 52 -3.67 19.38 5.83
C ASN A 52 -3.70 18.33 6.95
N GLU A 53 -4.05 17.09 6.60
CA GLU A 53 -4.09 15.97 7.54
C GLU A 53 -2.83 15.12 7.43
N PHE A 54 -2.33 14.63 8.57
CA PHE A 54 -1.22 13.69 8.64
C PHE A 54 -1.71 12.34 9.17
N VAL A 55 -1.32 11.26 8.49
CA VAL A 55 -1.43 9.90 9.02
C VAL A 55 -0.03 9.38 9.28
N ARG A 56 0.34 9.19 10.54
CA ARG A 56 1.72 8.91 10.97
C ARG A 56 1.93 7.45 11.32
N ARG A 57 3.13 6.96 11.02
CA ARG A 57 3.60 5.63 11.40
C ARG A 57 5.06 5.69 11.84
N THR A 58 5.42 4.76 12.73
CA THR A 58 6.81 4.53 13.10
C THR A 58 7.19 3.10 12.74
N HIS A 59 8.35 2.94 12.13
CA HIS A 59 8.87 1.64 11.72
C HIS A 59 10.22 1.39 12.40
N VAL A 60 10.44 0.16 12.86
CA VAL A 60 11.68 -0.25 13.51
C VAL A 60 12.31 -1.38 12.70
N ARG A 61 13.64 -1.34 12.50
CA ARG A 61 14.36 -2.34 11.70
C ARG A 61 14.10 -3.77 12.15
N ASN A 62 14.04 -4.02 13.44
CA ASN A 62 13.82 -5.36 13.99
C ASN A 62 12.48 -5.98 13.55
N GLU A 63 11.52 -5.17 13.14
CA GLU A 63 10.21 -5.59 12.68
C GLU A 63 10.08 -5.60 11.15
N SER A 64 11.17 -5.42 10.42
CA SER A 64 11.16 -5.32 8.94
C SER A 64 10.46 -6.51 8.28
N ARG A 65 10.64 -7.70 8.83
CA ARG A 65 10.00 -8.92 8.31
C ARG A 65 8.48 -8.81 8.35
N THR A 66 7.94 -8.27 9.44
CA THR A 66 6.50 -8.05 9.59
C THR A 66 5.93 -7.10 8.54
N TYR A 67 6.70 -6.07 8.16
CA TYR A 67 6.27 -5.10 7.17
C TYR A 67 6.21 -5.67 5.76
N ILE A 68 7.16 -6.51 5.38
CA ILE A 68 7.28 -7.03 4.01
C ILE A 68 6.44 -8.30 3.76
N GLU A 69 6.15 -9.07 4.79
CA GLU A 69 5.49 -10.36 4.65
C GLU A 69 4.16 -10.33 3.89
N PRO A 70 3.24 -9.37 4.12
CA PRO A 70 2.00 -9.30 3.34
C PRO A 70 2.25 -9.08 1.85
N PHE A 71 3.29 -8.33 1.49
CA PHE A 71 3.65 -8.09 0.08
C PHE A 71 4.26 -9.32 -0.58
N GLU A 72 5.05 -10.11 0.16
CA GLU A 72 5.57 -11.39 -0.33
C GLU A 72 4.44 -12.37 -0.66
N TYR A 73 3.42 -12.41 0.16
CA TYR A 73 2.23 -13.22 -0.09
C TYR A 73 1.54 -12.80 -1.39
N ASP A 74 1.35 -11.51 -1.61
CA ASP A 74 0.73 -10.98 -2.82
C ASP A 74 1.58 -11.27 -4.06
N VAL A 75 2.91 -11.16 -3.97
CA VAL A 75 3.83 -11.51 -5.07
C VAL A 75 3.72 -12.99 -5.42
N THR A 76 3.67 -13.87 -4.43
CA THR A 76 3.48 -15.31 -4.65
C THR A 76 2.19 -15.60 -5.42
N ARG A 77 1.10 -14.96 -5.06
CA ARG A 77 -0.18 -15.11 -5.76
C ARG A 77 -0.11 -14.64 -7.20
N ILE A 78 0.59 -13.54 -7.47
CA ILE A 78 0.80 -13.04 -8.83
C ILE A 78 1.64 -14.03 -9.65
N GLU A 79 2.71 -14.56 -9.07
CA GLU A 79 3.57 -15.56 -9.72
C GLU A 79 2.80 -16.82 -10.07
N GLU A 80 1.97 -17.34 -9.17
CA GLU A 80 1.11 -18.49 -9.41
C GLU A 80 0.13 -18.22 -10.56
N ALA A 81 -0.51 -17.06 -10.57
CA ALA A 81 -1.43 -16.65 -11.64
C ALA A 81 -0.73 -16.59 -13.00
N LEU A 82 0.50 -16.09 -13.05
CA LEU A 82 1.32 -16.04 -14.26
C LEU A 82 1.67 -17.44 -14.76
N GLN A 83 2.03 -18.36 -13.86
CA GLN A 83 2.38 -19.73 -14.22
C GLN A 83 1.19 -20.55 -14.72
N ASN A 84 0.05 -20.41 -14.05
CA ASN A 84 -1.15 -21.22 -14.31
C ASN A 84 -2.07 -20.59 -15.36
N GLY A 85 -1.88 -19.31 -15.69
CA GLY A 85 -2.75 -18.59 -16.61
C GLY A 85 -4.15 -18.33 -16.04
N VAL A 86 -4.33 -18.51 -14.74
CA VAL A 86 -5.62 -18.32 -14.06
C VAL A 86 -5.62 -17.04 -13.23
N TRP A 87 -6.47 -16.11 -13.60
CA TRP A 87 -6.65 -14.84 -12.91
C TRP A 87 -8.07 -14.75 -12.37
N ASN A 88 -8.23 -14.99 -11.08
CA ASN A 88 -9.53 -14.99 -10.44
C ASN A 88 -10.07 -13.57 -10.25
N ALA A 89 -11.31 -13.37 -10.64
CA ALA A 89 -12.00 -12.12 -10.40
C ALA A 89 -12.43 -12.04 -8.93
N VAL A 90 -12.32 -10.84 -8.36
CA VAL A 90 -12.80 -10.56 -7.01
C VAL A 90 -13.92 -9.54 -7.10
N ALA A 91 -15.12 -9.96 -6.72
CA ALA A 91 -16.29 -9.07 -6.69
C ALA A 91 -16.12 -7.97 -5.64
N GLY A 92 -16.55 -6.77 -5.96
CA GLY A 92 -16.45 -5.64 -5.06
C GLY A 92 -17.48 -4.56 -5.37
N PRO A 93 -17.52 -3.49 -4.56
CA PRO A 93 -18.50 -2.42 -4.72
C PRO A 93 -18.37 -1.65 -6.03
N LEU A 94 -17.22 -1.72 -6.69
CA LEU A 94 -16.98 -1.03 -7.96
C LEU A 94 -17.36 -1.84 -9.20
N CYS A 95 -17.80 -3.09 -9.04
CA CYS A 95 -18.19 -3.94 -10.18
C CYS A 95 -19.29 -3.33 -11.03
N GLY A 96 -20.18 -2.56 -10.42
CA GLY A 96 -21.29 -1.90 -11.13
C GLY A 96 -20.85 -0.79 -12.09
N TRP A 97 -19.66 -0.25 -11.90
CA TRP A 97 -19.06 0.78 -12.76
C TRP A 97 -17.91 0.26 -13.61
N CYS A 98 -17.62 -1.03 -13.53
CA CYS A 98 -16.51 -1.64 -14.26
C CYS A 98 -16.81 -1.63 -15.77
N PRO A 99 -15.83 -1.27 -16.63
CA PRO A 99 -16.01 -1.31 -18.07
C PRO A 99 -16.12 -2.73 -18.65
N VAL A 100 -15.73 -3.75 -17.89
CA VAL A 100 -15.80 -5.17 -18.32
C VAL A 100 -17.19 -5.73 -18.05
N LYS A 101 -18.13 -5.41 -18.92
CA LYS A 101 -19.56 -5.77 -18.78
C LYS A 101 -19.83 -7.26 -18.97
N THR A 102 -18.92 -7.99 -19.61
CA THR A 102 -19.02 -9.44 -19.82
C THR A 102 -18.64 -10.26 -18.60
N CYS A 103 -18.06 -9.62 -17.57
CA CYS A 103 -17.68 -10.29 -16.33
C CYS A 103 -18.91 -10.75 -15.56
N VAL A 104 -18.85 -11.97 -14.99
CA VAL A 104 -19.95 -12.55 -14.19
C VAL A 104 -20.28 -11.73 -12.94
N ASN A 105 -19.34 -10.93 -12.47
CA ASN A 105 -19.51 -10.06 -11.29
C ASN A 105 -20.07 -8.67 -11.63
N TYR A 106 -20.23 -8.37 -12.92
CA TYR A 106 -20.77 -7.08 -13.32
C TYR A 106 -22.24 -6.98 -12.97
N LYS A 107 -22.60 -5.90 -12.32
CA LYS A 107 -24.00 -5.52 -12.04
C LYS A 107 -24.14 -4.04 -12.32
N GLU A 108 -24.95 -3.71 -13.29
CA GLU A 108 -25.19 -2.31 -13.64
C GLU A 108 -25.71 -1.53 -12.43
N LYS A 109 -25.05 -0.40 -12.15
CA LYS A 109 -25.50 0.54 -11.12
C LYS A 109 -26.35 1.62 -11.78
N ARG A 110 -27.59 1.70 -11.36
CA ARG A 110 -28.46 2.80 -11.74
C ARG A 110 -28.12 4.02 -10.89
N LYS A 111 -27.97 5.15 -11.55
CA LYS A 111 -27.78 6.43 -10.88
C LYS A 111 -29.08 6.90 -10.23
#